data_42e23d788624d032483b7c5c6ad22134
#
_entry.id   42e23d788624d032483b7c5c6ad22134
#
_cell.length_a   1.000
_cell.length_b   1.000
_cell.length_c   1.000
_cell.angle_alpha   90.00
_cell.angle_beta   90.00
_cell.angle_gamma   90.00
#
_symmetry.space_group_name_H-M   'P 1'
#
loop_
_entity.id
_entity.type
_entity.pdbx_description
1 polymer ?
#
loop_
_entity_poly.entity_id
_entity_poly.type
_entity_poly.pdbx_seq_one_letter_code
_entity_poly.pdbx_strand_id
1 'polypeptide(L)'
;MRPKFRAVSPAPLARPRRQTYNIRMNKYELLKKHFGYDGFREGQERLIDAILAGCDVLGVMPTGAGKSICYQIPALMLPGITLVVSPLISLMKDQVGALRQAGVAAAYLNSSLTPGQFRKALAN
;
A
#
# COMPACT_ATOMS: atom_id res chain seq x y z
N MET A 1 3.32 22.74 -6.29
CA MET A 1 2.62 22.01 -7.36
C MET A 1 1.59 21.10 -6.72
N ARG A 2 0.32 21.29 -7.01
CA ARG A 2 -0.74 20.44 -6.45
C ARG A 2 -0.69 19.05 -7.10
N PRO A 3 -0.79 17.96 -6.36
CA PRO A 3 -0.84 16.63 -6.94
C PRO A 3 -2.07 16.50 -7.86
N LYS A 4 -1.84 15.96 -9.06
CA LYS A 4 -2.93 15.67 -10.01
C LYS A 4 -3.39 14.23 -9.77
N PHE A 5 -4.62 14.05 -9.35
CA PHE A 5 -5.23 12.74 -9.15
C PHE A 5 -6.28 12.50 -10.23
N ARG A 6 -6.22 11.36 -10.86
CA ARG A 6 -7.26 10.87 -11.74
C ARG A 6 -7.71 9.50 -11.23
N ALA A 7 -8.92 9.43 -10.72
CA ALA A 7 -9.60 8.16 -10.50
C ALA A 7 -10.14 7.70 -11.85
N VAL A 8 -9.73 6.53 -12.29
CA VAL A 8 -10.30 5.89 -13.48
C VAL A 8 -11.36 4.93 -12.97
N SER A 9 -12.62 5.20 -13.30
CA SER A 9 -13.70 4.27 -12.99
C SER A 9 -13.49 2.97 -13.76
N PRO A 10 -13.52 1.81 -13.13
CA PRO A 10 -13.42 0.53 -13.83
C PRO A 10 -14.63 0.38 -14.77
N ALA A 11 -14.40 -0.23 -15.93
CA ALA A 11 -15.48 -0.68 -16.79
C ALA A 11 -16.45 -1.59 -16.00
N PRO A 12 -17.76 -1.63 -16.29
CA PRO A 12 -18.80 -2.18 -15.42
C PRO A 12 -18.84 -3.71 -15.39
N LEU A 13 -17.73 -4.39 -15.19
CA LEU A 13 -17.62 -5.86 -15.26
C LEU A 13 -17.29 -6.56 -13.95
N ALA A 14 -17.26 -5.91 -12.83
CA ALA A 14 -17.18 -6.59 -11.55
C ALA A 14 -18.14 -5.95 -10.57
N ARG A 15 -19.20 -6.68 -10.21
CA ARG A 15 -19.94 -6.38 -8.98
C ARG A 15 -18.91 -6.33 -7.84
N PRO A 16 -18.90 -5.27 -7.01
CA PRO A 16 -18.01 -5.25 -5.86
C PRO A 16 -18.31 -6.51 -5.05
N ARG A 17 -17.34 -7.42 -4.97
CA ARG A 17 -17.40 -8.46 -3.96
C ARG A 17 -17.57 -7.71 -2.65
N ARG A 18 -18.61 -8.02 -1.88
CA ARG A 18 -18.73 -7.55 -0.50
C ARG A 18 -17.46 -7.99 0.21
N GLN A 19 -16.48 -7.11 0.23
CA GLN A 19 -15.29 -7.29 1.02
C GLN A 19 -15.74 -7.08 2.46
N THR A 20 -15.81 -8.17 3.20
CA THR A 20 -15.90 -8.12 4.66
C THR A 20 -14.56 -7.57 5.15
N TYR A 21 -14.51 -6.25 5.27
CA TYR A 21 -13.40 -5.59 5.96
C TYR A 21 -13.31 -6.17 7.37
N ASN A 22 -12.14 -6.58 7.76
CA ASN A 22 -11.87 -6.92 9.15
C ASN A 22 -11.92 -5.60 9.94
N ILE A 23 -13.11 -5.25 10.47
CA ILE A 23 -13.49 -3.96 11.06
C ILE A 23 -12.83 -3.82 12.44
N ARG A 24 -11.51 -3.93 12.53
CA ARG A 24 -10.85 -3.70 13.82
C ARG A 24 -10.18 -2.33 13.93
N MET A 25 -9.80 -1.73 12.80
CA MET A 25 -9.14 -0.43 12.82
C MET A 25 -9.47 0.36 11.54
N ASN A 26 -9.75 1.65 11.69
CA ASN A 26 -9.95 2.55 10.57
C ASN A 26 -8.59 3.04 10.00
N LYS A 27 -8.63 3.74 8.87
CA LYS A 27 -7.42 4.23 8.20
C LYS A 27 -6.58 5.19 9.06
N TYR A 28 -7.21 5.99 9.91
CA TYR A 28 -6.53 6.93 10.80
C TYR A 28 -5.83 6.20 11.96
N GLU A 29 -6.48 5.20 12.53
CA GLU A 29 -5.91 4.37 13.59
C GLU A 29 -4.70 3.58 13.08
N LEU A 30 -4.79 3.03 11.85
CA LEU A 30 -3.67 2.35 11.21
C LEU A 30 -2.52 3.30 10.92
N LEU A 31 -2.82 4.51 10.43
CA LEU A 31 -1.82 5.54 10.18
C LEU A 31 -1.06 5.91 11.45
N LYS A 32 -1.77 6.13 12.54
CA LYS A 32 -1.16 6.43 13.85
C LYS A 32 -0.36 5.26 14.40
N LYS A 33 -0.92 4.06 14.39
CA LYS A 33 -0.31 2.87 14.96
C LYS A 33 0.98 2.46 14.27
N HIS A 34 0.97 2.42 12.94
CA HIS A 34 2.09 1.87 12.16
C HIS A 34 3.07 2.93 11.66
N PHE A 35 2.63 4.16 11.48
CA PHE A 35 3.44 5.22 10.88
C PHE A 35 3.63 6.44 11.78
N GLY A 36 2.88 6.54 12.88
CA GLY A 36 3.02 7.60 13.88
C GLY A 36 2.45 8.95 13.48
N TYR A 37 1.70 9.04 12.39
CA TYR A 37 1.09 10.28 11.91
C TYR A 37 -0.34 10.44 12.44
N ASP A 38 -0.71 11.68 12.75
CA ASP A 38 -2.05 12.01 13.24
C ASP A 38 -3.06 12.27 12.11
N GLY A 39 -2.61 12.53 10.91
CA GLY A 39 -3.45 12.80 9.75
C GLY A 39 -2.73 12.58 8.42
N PHE A 40 -3.51 12.53 7.35
CA PHE A 40 -3.01 12.38 6.00
C PHE A 40 -2.54 13.73 5.43
N ARG A 41 -1.54 13.68 4.55
CA ARG A 41 -1.16 14.83 3.72
C ARG A 41 -2.17 15.03 2.60
N GLU A 42 -2.18 16.22 2.00
CA GLU A 42 -3.04 16.54 0.86
C GLU A 42 -2.92 15.47 -0.23
N GLY A 43 -4.07 14.95 -0.65
CA GLY A 43 -4.20 13.97 -1.71
C GLY A 43 -4.03 12.51 -1.32
N GLN A 44 -3.40 12.19 -0.20
CA GLN A 44 -3.24 10.80 0.26
C GLN A 44 -4.59 10.15 0.55
N GLU A 45 -5.42 10.79 1.34
CA GLU A 45 -6.72 10.24 1.76
C GLU A 45 -7.65 9.99 0.57
N ARG A 46 -7.65 10.89 -0.40
CA ARG A 46 -8.46 10.75 -1.61
C ARG A 46 -8.08 9.50 -2.41
N LEU A 47 -6.79 9.21 -2.55
CA LEU A 47 -6.31 7.99 -3.22
C LEU A 47 -6.68 6.74 -2.43
N ILE A 48 -6.47 6.76 -1.11
CA ILE A 48 -6.81 5.65 -0.22
C ILE A 48 -8.29 5.33 -0.29
N ASP A 49 -9.16 6.31 -0.20
CA ASP A 49 -10.60 6.12 -0.26
C ASP A 49 -11.06 5.56 -1.62
N ALA A 50 -10.47 6.02 -2.71
CA ALA A 50 -10.76 5.49 -4.04
C ALA A 50 -10.32 4.02 -4.18
N ILE A 51 -9.15 3.66 -3.67
CA ILE A 51 -8.67 2.27 -3.65
C ILE A 51 -9.59 1.38 -2.81
N LEU A 52 -9.97 1.84 -1.62
CA LEU A 52 -10.87 1.11 -0.73
C LEU A 52 -12.29 0.96 -1.31
N ALA A 53 -12.71 1.90 -2.15
CA ALA A 53 -13.95 1.81 -2.92
C ALA A 53 -13.88 0.83 -4.10
N GLY A 54 -12.71 0.23 -4.37
CA GLY A 54 -12.49 -0.71 -5.47
C GLY A 54 -12.19 -0.05 -6.81
N CYS A 55 -11.78 1.21 -6.82
CA CYS A 55 -11.40 1.92 -8.04
C CYS A 55 -9.92 1.71 -8.36
N ASP A 56 -9.60 1.61 -9.64
CA ASP A 56 -8.24 1.79 -10.12
C ASP A 56 -7.85 3.27 -10.00
N VAL A 57 -6.63 3.54 -9.52
CA VAL A 57 -6.20 4.92 -9.29
C VAL A 57 -4.81 5.16 -9.90
N LEU A 58 -4.63 6.36 -10.42
CA LEU A 58 -3.33 6.88 -10.83
C LEU A 58 -3.03 8.14 -10.01
N GLY A 59 -2.03 8.05 -9.13
CA GLY A 59 -1.56 9.18 -8.34
C GLY A 59 -0.19 9.63 -8.85
N VAL A 60 -0.08 10.88 -9.27
CA VAL A 60 1.18 11.52 -9.63
C VAL A 60 1.51 12.55 -8.56
N MET A 61 2.57 12.27 -7.81
CA MET A 61 2.96 13.06 -6.64
C MET A 61 4.44 13.42 -6.72
N PRO A 62 4.83 14.62 -6.26
CA PRO A 62 6.23 14.99 -6.18
C PRO A 62 6.99 14.12 -5.17
N THR A 63 8.31 14.04 -5.30
CA THR A 63 9.20 13.38 -4.34
C THR A 63 9.00 13.96 -2.94
N GLY A 64 8.91 13.07 -1.93
CA GLY A 64 8.67 13.49 -0.54
C GLY A 64 7.21 13.76 -0.17
N ALA A 65 6.25 13.54 -1.08
CA ALA A 65 4.82 13.72 -0.80
C ALA A 65 4.16 12.56 -0.04
N GLY A 66 4.92 11.53 0.37
CA GLY A 66 4.41 10.38 1.11
C GLY A 66 3.62 9.39 0.26
N LYS A 67 4.12 9.06 -0.93
CA LYS A 67 3.48 8.13 -1.88
C LYS A 67 3.21 6.74 -1.28
N SER A 68 4.12 6.25 -0.45
CA SER A 68 4.06 4.90 0.13
C SER A 68 2.80 4.68 0.97
N ILE A 69 2.38 5.66 1.72
CA ILE A 69 1.17 5.61 2.57
C ILE A 69 -0.07 5.33 1.72
N CYS A 70 -0.12 5.85 0.49
CA CYS A 70 -1.28 5.70 -0.41
C CYS A 70 -1.59 4.25 -0.78
N TYR A 71 -0.61 3.35 -0.79
CA TYR A 71 -0.85 1.92 -1.00
C TYR A 71 -0.67 1.08 0.27
N GLN A 72 0.14 1.52 1.22
CA GLN A 72 0.39 0.78 2.45
C GLN A 72 -0.85 0.74 3.36
N ILE A 73 -1.57 1.83 3.51
CA ILE A 73 -2.81 1.87 4.30
C ILE A 73 -3.89 0.97 3.69
N PRO A 74 -4.23 1.05 2.39
CA PRO A 74 -5.14 0.10 1.78
C PRO A 74 -4.69 -1.35 1.91
N ALA A 75 -3.39 -1.64 1.78
CA ALA A 75 -2.84 -2.98 1.94
C ALA A 75 -3.13 -3.57 3.35
N LEU A 76 -3.12 -2.74 4.38
CA LEU A 76 -3.45 -3.15 5.75
C LEU A 76 -4.96 -3.34 5.99
N MET A 77 -5.80 -2.70 5.19
CA MET A 77 -7.26 -2.75 5.33
C MET A 77 -7.90 -3.81 4.44
N LEU A 78 -7.32 -4.08 3.28
CA LEU A 78 -7.85 -5.06 2.33
C LEU A 78 -7.45 -6.48 2.74
N PRO A 79 -8.33 -7.48 2.52
CA PRO A 79 -8.00 -8.86 2.76
C PRO A 79 -7.02 -9.40 1.72
N GLY A 80 -6.26 -10.42 2.09
CA GLY A 80 -5.33 -11.11 1.19
C GLY A 80 -3.95 -10.47 1.15
N ILE A 81 -3.26 -10.62 0.02
CA ILE A 81 -1.90 -10.15 -0.20
C ILE A 81 -1.92 -8.98 -1.16
N THR A 82 -1.19 -7.92 -0.82
CA THR A 82 -0.95 -6.78 -1.71
C THR A 82 0.42 -6.92 -2.36
N LEU A 83 0.45 -6.88 -3.68
CA LEU A 83 1.68 -6.89 -4.46
C LEU A 83 2.10 -5.46 -4.80
N VAL A 84 3.34 -5.12 -4.50
CA VAL A 84 3.96 -3.84 -4.84
C VAL A 84 5.08 -4.07 -5.84
N VAL A 85 4.96 -3.50 -7.03
CA VAL A 85 5.99 -3.58 -8.06
C VAL A 85 6.84 -2.31 -8.03
N SER A 86 8.14 -2.47 -7.88
CA SER A 86 9.10 -1.35 -7.85
C SER A 86 10.30 -1.63 -8.75
N PRO A 87 10.76 -0.66 -9.53
CA PRO A 87 11.96 -0.82 -10.38
C PRO A 87 13.26 -0.71 -9.60
N LEU A 88 13.24 -0.27 -8.34
CA LEU A 88 14.43 0.03 -7.54
C LEU A 88 14.65 -1.02 -6.46
N ILE A 89 15.61 -1.92 -6.69
CA ILE A 89 15.94 -3.03 -5.77
C ILE A 89 16.38 -2.51 -4.40
N SER A 90 17.20 -1.47 -4.35
CA SER A 90 17.65 -0.86 -3.09
C SER A 90 16.50 -0.34 -2.25
N LEU A 91 15.51 0.28 -2.88
CA LEU A 91 14.32 0.80 -2.20
C LEU A 91 13.44 -0.31 -1.62
N MET A 92 13.37 -1.48 -2.27
CA MET A 92 12.57 -2.61 -1.77
C MET A 92 13.02 -3.06 -0.39
N LYS A 93 14.32 -3.20 -0.18
CA LYS A 93 14.88 -3.62 1.11
C LYS A 93 14.56 -2.61 2.21
N ASP A 94 14.73 -1.33 1.93
CA ASP A 94 14.49 -0.25 2.89
C ASP A 94 13.00 -0.13 3.24
N GLN A 95 12.11 -0.20 2.25
CA GLN A 95 10.67 -0.15 2.46
C GLN A 95 10.17 -1.36 3.27
N VAL A 96 10.61 -2.56 2.95
CA VAL A 96 10.23 -3.77 3.70
C VAL A 96 10.80 -3.72 5.11
N GLY A 97 12.04 -3.24 5.28
CA GLY A 97 12.63 -3.03 6.60
C GLY A 97 11.81 -2.08 7.46
N ALA A 98 11.41 -0.93 6.92
CA ALA A 98 10.58 0.05 7.61
C ALA A 98 9.20 -0.52 7.98
N LEU A 99 8.55 -1.26 7.07
CA LEU A 99 7.26 -1.90 7.34
C LEU A 99 7.35 -2.93 8.47
N ARG A 100 8.39 -3.76 8.48
CA ARG A 100 8.62 -4.75 9.54
C ARG A 100 8.85 -4.07 10.89
N GLN A 101 9.62 -2.99 10.93
CA GLN A 101 9.82 -2.19 12.15
C GLN A 101 8.52 -1.56 12.64
N ALA A 102 7.63 -1.21 11.73
CA ALA A 102 6.27 -0.71 12.04
C ALA A 102 5.28 -1.82 12.43
N GLY A 103 5.71 -3.09 12.50
CA GLY A 103 4.86 -4.22 12.88
C GLY A 103 4.00 -4.77 11.74
N VAL A 104 4.36 -4.47 10.49
CA VAL A 104 3.64 -4.96 9.29
C VAL A 104 4.39 -6.13 8.68
N ALA A 105 3.68 -7.23 8.39
CA ALA A 105 4.23 -8.36 7.67
C ALA A 105 4.53 -7.97 6.21
N ALA A 106 5.79 -8.02 5.82
CA ALA A 106 6.23 -7.67 4.47
C ALA A 106 7.44 -8.50 4.06
N ALA A 107 7.52 -8.82 2.76
CA ALA A 107 8.66 -9.48 2.14
C ALA A 107 8.96 -8.85 0.79
N TYR A 108 10.16 -9.05 0.28
CA TYR A 108 10.53 -8.64 -1.07
C TYR A 108 11.10 -9.80 -1.86
N LEU A 109 10.90 -9.76 -3.17
CA LEU A 109 11.44 -10.70 -4.13
C LEU A 109 12.16 -9.91 -5.22
N ASN A 110 13.44 -10.19 -5.41
CA ASN A 110 14.24 -9.59 -6.46
C ASN A 110 15.43 -10.47 -6.82
N SER A 111 16.20 -10.09 -7.84
CA SER A 111 17.32 -10.83 -8.37
C SER A 111 18.54 -10.92 -7.43
N SER A 112 18.57 -10.15 -6.35
CA SER A 112 19.67 -10.21 -5.37
C SER A 112 19.53 -11.34 -4.34
N LEU A 113 18.35 -12.00 -4.30
CA LEU A 113 18.10 -13.09 -3.37
C LEU A 113 18.71 -14.40 -3.85
N THR A 114 19.30 -15.15 -2.92
CA THR A 114 19.66 -16.55 -3.17
C THR A 114 18.40 -17.43 -3.32
N PRO A 115 18.49 -18.59 -4.00
CA PRO A 115 17.34 -19.50 -4.11
C PRO A 115 16.70 -19.89 -2.79
N GLY A 116 17.48 -20.02 -1.72
CA GLY A 116 16.99 -20.31 -0.38
C GLY A 116 16.22 -19.14 0.24
N GLN A 117 16.74 -17.92 0.09
CA GLN A 117 16.08 -16.69 0.54
C GLN A 117 14.77 -16.46 -0.22
N PHE A 118 14.78 -16.71 -1.53
CA PHE A 118 13.60 -16.57 -2.38
C PHE A 118 12.47 -17.51 -1.92
N ARG A 119 12.77 -18.80 -1.71
CA ARG A 119 11.80 -19.79 -1.20
C ARG A 119 11.27 -19.40 0.19
N LYS A 120 12.13 -18.94 1.09
CA LYS A 120 11.72 -18.48 2.41
C LYS A 120 10.79 -17.27 2.35
N ALA A 121 11.04 -16.33 1.46
CA ALA A 121 10.19 -15.16 1.28
C ALA A 121 8.79 -15.51 0.73
N LEU A 122 8.69 -16.55 -0.11
CA LEU A 122 7.42 -17.05 -0.64
C LEU A 122 6.61 -17.85 0.40
N ALA A 123 7.27 -18.43 1.39
CA ALA A 123 6.64 -19.27 2.40
C ALA A 123 6.05 -18.48 3.58
N ASN A 124 6.35 -17.18 3.67
CA ASN A 124 5.80 -16.28 4.69
C ASN A 124 4.54 -15.57 4.19
#